data_8822a097ce47b854fffc9c2d6a967755
#
_entry.id   8822a097ce47b854fffc9c2d6a967755
#
_cell.length_a   1.000
_cell.length_b   1.000
_cell.length_c   1.000
_cell.angle_alpha   90.00
_cell.angle_beta   90.00
_cell.angle_gamma   90.00
#
_symmetry.space_group_name_H-M   'P 1'
#
loop_
_entity.id
_entity.type
_entity.pdbx_description
1 polymer ?
#
loop_
_entity_poly.entity_id
_entity_poly.type
_entity_poly.pdbx_seq_one_letter_code
_entity_poly.pdbx_strand_id
1 'polypeptide(L)'
;SQNNDLNIIVSSIQVIPTNHGFEKWGNFPHERSKLLKLIEDSKVPTIIVSGDRHKAGIYKKGNLIELTSSSMNKPLPNYISKIWDLISKETDRHLVGDMYYPENYGILSINRSGSVLIELKSLNGKTVNSVRLN
;
A
#
# COMPACT_ATOMS: atom_id res chain seq x y z
N SER A 1 15.74 -2.59 -23.91
CA SER A 1 14.82 -1.97 -22.94
C SER A 1 13.45 -2.59 -23.15
N GLN A 2 12.94 -3.31 -22.16
CA GLN A 2 11.54 -3.73 -22.19
C GLN A 2 10.69 -2.47 -22.05
N ASN A 3 9.82 -2.21 -23.04
CA ASN A 3 8.87 -1.12 -23.00
C ASN A 3 7.71 -1.56 -22.09
N ASN A 4 7.85 -1.34 -20.78
CA ASN A 4 6.80 -1.65 -19.82
C ASN A 4 5.96 -0.41 -19.59
N ASP A 5 4.66 -0.54 -19.70
CA ASP A 5 3.70 0.55 -19.43
C ASP A 5 3.35 0.67 -17.94
N LEU A 6 3.62 -0.38 -17.16
CA LEU A 6 3.35 -0.47 -15.72
C LEU A 6 4.32 -1.44 -15.04
N ASN A 7 4.83 -1.07 -13.88
CA ASN A 7 5.55 -1.96 -12.98
C ASN A 7 4.66 -2.38 -11.80
N ILE A 8 4.64 -3.67 -11.49
CA ILE A 8 4.03 -4.19 -10.27
C ILE A 8 5.12 -4.88 -9.45
N ILE A 9 5.38 -4.37 -8.25
CA ILE A 9 6.38 -4.90 -7.32
C ILE A 9 5.64 -5.53 -6.15
N VAL A 10 5.94 -6.78 -5.86
CA VAL A 10 5.42 -7.47 -4.67
C VAL A 10 6.50 -7.46 -3.59
N SER A 11 6.14 -6.94 -2.42
CA SER A 11 7.02 -6.86 -1.25
C SER A 11 6.32 -7.45 -0.04
N SER A 12 7.04 -8.23 0.77
CA SER A 12 6.51 -8.79 2.01
C SER A 12 6.16 -7.70 3.04
N ILE A 13 6.93 -6.60 3.06
CA ILE A 13 6.80 -5.49 4.01
C ILE A 13 6.65 -4.15 3.26
N GLN A 14 6.17 -3.13 3.96
CA GLN A 14 5.90 -1.81 3.41
C GLN A 14 7.17 -1.07 2.95
N VAL A 15 7.07 -0.36 1.82
CA VAL A 15 8.15 0.41 1.19
C VAL A 15 7.96 1.92 1.38
N ILE A 16 6.76 2.47 1.09
CA ILE A 16 6.50 3.92 1.16
C ILE A 16 6.45 4.40 2.62
N PRO A 17 5.62 3.82 3.51
CA PRO A 17 5.48 4.30 4.87
C PRO A 17 6.77 4.16 5.66
N THR A 18 7.08 5.19 6.46
CA THR A 18 8.25 5.19 7.37
C THR A 18 7.88 5.53 8.80
N ASN A 19 6.67 6.04 9.03
CA ASN A 19 6.27 6.61 10.31
C ASN A 19 5.54 5.61 11.23
N HIS A 20 6.13 4.42 11.42
CA HIS A 20 5.65 3.42 12.38
C HIS A 20 6.80 2.57 12.93
N GLY A 21 6.59 1.92 14.08
CA GLY A 21 7.62 1.15 14.79
C GLY A 21 7.83 -0.28 14.29
N PHE A 22 7.04 -0.75 13.31
CA PHE A 22 7.09 -2.12 12.81
C PHE A 22 8.09 -2.29 11.66
N GLU A 23 8.31 -3.55 11.24
CA GLU A 23 9.19 -3.87 10.13
C GLU A 23 8.73 -3.21 8.82
N LYS A 24 9.67 -2.64 8.10
CA LYS A 24 9.47 -1.90 6.85
C LYS A 24 10.79 -1.66 6.13
N TRP A 25 10.75 -1.32 4.87
CA TRP A 25 11.94 -0.91 4.10
C TRP A 25 12.63 0.32 4.70
N GLY A 26 11.92 1.16 5.45
CA GLY A 26 12.51 2.26 6.21
C GLY A 26 13.60 1.85 7.22
N ASN A 27 13.61 0.58 7.65
CA ASN A 27 14.65 0.01 8.50
C ASN A 27 15.95 -0.29 7.72
N PHE A 28 15.90 -0.28 6.38
CA PHE A 28 17.00 -0.50 5.46
C PHE A 28 17.16 0.72 4.53
N PRO A 29 17.58 1.87 5.04
CA PRO A 29 17.48 3.15 4.34
C PRO A 29 18.28 3.20 3.04
N HIS A 30 19.42 2.55 2.97
CA HIS A 30 20.24 2.50 1.76
C HIS A 30 19.56 1.70 0.64
N GLU A 31 19.04 0.51 0.96
CA GLU A 31 18.37 -0.35 -0.03
C GLU A 31 17.04 0.28 -0.48
N ARG A 32 16.29 0.85 0.47
CA ARG A 32 15.07 1.58 0.16
C ARG A 32 15.35 2.76 -0.79
N SER A 33 16.41 3.55 -0.53
CA SER A 33 16.78 4.68 -1.38
C SER A 33 17.15 4.22 -2.79
N LYS A 34 17.88 3.12 -2.94
CA LYS A 34 18.22 2.53 -4.24
C LYS A 34 16.94 2.11 -4.99
N LEU A 35 16.02 1.39 -4.31
CA LEU A 35 14.77 0.96 -4.92
C LEU A 35 13.93 2.14 -5.40
N LEU A 36 13.72 3.14 -4.52
CA LEU A 36 12.94 4.32 -4.86
C LEU A 36 13.56 5.11 -6.02
N LYS A 37 14.90 5.21 -6.06
CA LYS A 37 15.61 5.84 -7.15
C LYS A 37 15.44 5.08 -8.47
N LEU A 38 15.54 3.75 -8.46
CA LEU A 38 15.31 2.92 -9.66
C LEU A 38 13.89 3.08 -10.20
N ILE A 39 12.89 3.16 -9.30
CA ILE A 39 11.49 3.41 -9.68
C ILE A 39 11.35 4.79 -10.33
N GLU A 40 11.93 5.82 -9.71
CA GLU A 40 11.89 7.20 -10.22
C GLU A 40 12.60 7.34 -11.58
N ASP A 41 13.79 6.77 -11.71
CA ASP A 41 14.61 6.81 -12.94
C ASP A 41 13.93 6.06 -14.09
N SER A 42 13.15 5.03 -13.82
CA SER A 42 12.41 4.27 -14.84
C SER A 42 11.32 5.10 -15.53
N LYS A 43 10.79 6.12 -14.86
CA LYS A 43 9.64 6.94 -15.27
C LYS A 43 8.37 6.15 -15.59
N VAL A 44 8.36 4.85 -15.30
CA VAL A 44 7.22 3.97 -15.50
C VAL A 44 6.34 4.02 -14.25
N PRO A 45 5.02 4.23 -14.38
CA PRO A 45 4.10 4.13 -13.26
C PRO A 45 4.31 2.81 -12.51
N THR A 46 4.37 2.88 -11.19
CA THR A 46 4.71 1.70 -10.38
C THR A 46 3.71 1.52 -9.25
N ILE A 47 3.26 0.28 -9.09
CA ILE A 47 2.41 -0.16 -7.98
C ILE A 47 3.21 -1.15 -7.14
N ILE A 48 3.25 -0.91 -5.83
CA ILE A 48 3.77 -1.87 -4.85
C ILE A 48 2.57 -2.54 -4.17
N VAL A 49 2.62 -3.85 -4.07
CA VAL A 49 1.67 -4.64 -3.26
C VAL A 49 2.42 -5.17 -2.06
N SER A 50 1.97 -4.82 -0.86
CA SER A 50 2.65 -5.21 0.39
C SER A 50 1.70 -5.78 1.43
N GLY A 51 2.27 -6.36 2.49
CA GLY A 51 1.55 -7.03 3.56
C GLY A 51 2.18 -6.82 4.95
N ASP A 52 2.02 -7.82 5.80
CA ASP A 52 2.61 -7.97 7.15
C ASP A 52 2.26 -6.87 8.17
N ARG A 53 1.06 -6.29 8.06
CA ARG A 53 0.65 -5.18 8.93
C ARG A 53 -0.61 -5.47 9.76
N HIS A 54 -1.32 -6.57 9.51
CA HIS A 54 -2.62 -6.89 10.12
C HIS A 54 -3.65 -5.75 9.99
N LYS A 55 -3.50 -4.94 8.96
CA LYS A 55 -4.35 -3.82 8.55
C LYS A 55 -4.10 -3.48 7.09
N ALA A 56 -4.87 -2.56 6.54
CA ALA A 56 -4.73 -2.16 5.16
C ALA A 56 -4.73 -0.64 5.00
N GLY A 57 -4.12 -0.19 3.90
CA GLY A 57 -4.08 1.22 3.51
C GLY A 57 -3.52 1.39 2.11
N ILE A 58 -3.82 2.52 1.50
CA ILE A 58 -3.25 2.92 0.22
C ILE A 58 -2.35 4.13 0.47
N TYR A 59 -1.14 4.07 -0.05
CA TYR A 59 -0.15 5.15 0.06
C TYR A 59 0.21 5.65 -1.33
N LYS A 60 0.37 6.96 -1.49
CA LYS A 60 0.71 7.58 -2.78
C LYS A 60 1.87 8.55 -2.64
N LYS A 61 2.88 8.37 -3.49
CA LYS A 61 4.04 9.26 -3.62
C LYS A 61 4.31 9.52 -5.10
N GLY A 62 3.78 10.63 -5.64
CA GLY A 62 3.84 10.89 -7.07
C GLY A 62 3.14 9.80 -7.88
N ASN A 63 3.86 9.19 -8.82
CA ASN A 63 3.38 8.09 -9.67
C ASN A 63 3.61 6.70 -9.05
N LEU A 64 4.10 6.63 -7.81
CA LEU A 64 4.24 5.41 -7.05
C LEU A 64 3.05 5.26 -6.09
N ILE A 65 2.37 4.13 -6.18
CA ILE A 65 1.28 3.77 -5.27
C ILE A 65 1.64 2.47 -4.58
N GLU A 66 1.41 2.39 -3.28
CA GLU A 66 1.53 1.15 -2.51
C GLU A 66 0.17 0.78 -1.92
N LEU A 67 -0.29 -0.42 -2.25
CA LEU A 67 -1.45 -1.05 -1.63
C LEU A 67 -0.95 -2.06 -0.60
N THR A 68 -1.17 -1.77 0.67
CA THR A 68 -0.97 -2.73 1.77
C THR A 68 -2.31 -3.39 2.08
N SER A 69 -2.36 -4.73 2.06
CA SER A 69 -3.54 -5.50 2.45
C SER A 69 -3.09 -6.80 3.11
N SER A 70 -3.28 -6.95 4.41
CA SER A 70 -2.72 -8.06 5.19
C SER A 70 -3.61 -8.58 6.31
N SER A 71 -4.92 -8.45 6.17
CA SER A 71 -5.88 -8.88 7.19
C SER A 71 -6.96 -9.83 6.66
N MET A 72 -6.67 -10.61 5.63
CA MET A 72 -7.67 -11.52 5.06
C MET A 72 -8.13 -12.60 6.06
N ASN A 73 -7.19 -13.14 6.84
CA ASN A 73 -7.44 -14.25 7.77
C ASN A 73 -7.06 -13.96 9.22
N LYS A 74 -6.41 -12.85 9.50
CA LYS A 74 -5.96 -12.50 10.86
C LYS A 74 -5.99 -10.98 11.07
N PRO A 75 -7.18 -10.38 11.15
CA PRO A 75 -7.33 -8.97 11.49
C PRO A 75 -6.92 -8.73 12.95
N LEU A 76 -6.58 -7.48 13.26
CA LEU A 76 -6.48 -7.07 14.67
C LEU A 76 -7.86 -7.12 15.32
N PRO A 77 -7.99 -7.69 16.54
CA PRO A 77 -9.25 -7.65 17.27
C PRO A 77 -9.80 -6.22 17.38
N ASN A 78 -11.11 -6.05 17.20
CA ASN A 78 -11.76 -4.74 17.15
C ASN A 78 -11.48 -3.84 18.36
N TYR A 79 -11.32 -4.40 19.55
CA TYR A 79 -10.97 -3.62 20.75
C TYR A 79 -9.52 -3.15 20.72
N ILE A 80 -8.60 -3.94 20.17
CA ILE A 80 -7.19 -3.57 20.01
C ILE A 80 -7.07 -2.50 18.91
N SER A 81 -7.78 -2.65 17.79
CA SER A 81 -7.72 -1.69 16.69
C SER A 81 -8.17 -0.29 17.13
N LYS A 82 -9.24 -0.21 17.93
CA LYS A 82 -9.74 1.07 18.48
C LYS A 82 -8.76 1.73 19.45
N ILE A 83 -8.10 0.93 20.31
CA ILE A 83 -7.09 1.43 21.24
C ILE A 83 -5.85 1.88 20.47
N TRP A 84 -5.45 1.13 19.45
CA TRP A 84 -4.31 1.51 18.59
C TRP A 84 -4.58 2.77 17.78
N ASP A 85 -5.78 2.96 17.25
CA ASP A 85 -6.18 4.21 16.58
C ASP A 85 -6.13 5.41 17.52
N LEU A 86 -6.49 5.20 18.79
CA LEU A 86 -6.48 6.28 19.79
C LEU A 86 -5.04 6.65 20.22
N ILE A 87 -4.15 5.65 20.33
CA ILE A 87 -2.79 5.83 20.87
C ILE A 87 -1.75 6.08 19.77
N SER A 88 -1.92 5.47 18.59
CA SER A 88 -0.97 5.51 17.48
C SER A 88 -1.67 5.67 16.14
N LYS A 89 -2.43 6.75 15.98
CA LYS A 89 -2.97 7.12 14.67
C LYS A 89 -1.80 7.20 13.68
N GLU A 90 -1.73 6.25 12.77
CA GLU A 90 -0.70 6.24 11.74
C GLU A 90 -0.92 7.45 10.82
N THR A 91 -0.07 8.45 10.97
CA THR A 91 -0.15 9.73 10.26
C THR A 91 0.95 9.83 9.21
N ASP A 92 1.13 8.77 8.40
CA ASP A 92 2.07 8.89 7.28
C ASP A 92 1.49 9.86 6.24
N ARG A 93 2.31 10.84 5.84
CA ARG A 93 1.93 11.89 4.89
C ARG A 93 1.52 11.37 3.50
N HIS A 94 1.86 10.13 3.19
CA HIS A 94 1.54 9.48 1.93
C HIS A 94 0.27 8.63 2.00
N LEU A 95 -0.30 8.44 3.19
CA LEU A 95 -1.54 7.69 3.37
C LEU A 95 -2.70 8.41 2.68
N VAL A 96 -3.44 7.69 1.87
CA VAL A 96 -4.65 8.16 1.20
C VAL A 96 -5.87 7.70 1.99
N GLY A 97 -6.61 8.65 2.55
CA GLY A 97 -7.73 8.34 3.45
C GLY A 97 -7.28 7.76 4.79
N ASP A 98 -8.05 6.82 5.32
CA ASP A 98 -7.81 6.20 6.61
C ASP A 98 -7.30 4.77 6.49
N MET A 99 -6.63 4.29 7.55
CA MET A 99 -6.28 2.87 7.69
C MET A 99 -7.53 2.03 7.91
N TYR A 100 -7.53 0.81 7.39
CA TYR A 100 -8.62 -0.14 7.54
C TYR A 100 -8.13 -1.41 8.27
N TYR A 101 -8.78 -1.73 9.39
CA TYR A 101 -8.34 -2.80 10.29
C TYR A 101 -9.09 -4.13 10.13
N PRO A 102 -10.39 -4.15 9.76
CA PRO A 102 -11.13 -5.40 9.56
C PRO A 102 -10.56 -6.24 8.41
N GLU A 103 -11.12 -7.43 8.22
CA GLU A 103 -10.77 -8.32 7.12
C GLU A 103 -10.88 -7.60 5.78
N ASN A 104 -9.84 -7.77 4.95
CA ASN A 104 -9.73 -7.02 3.70
C ASN A 104 -8.91 -7.75 2.64
N TYR A 105 -9.09 -7.31 1.41
CA TYR A 105 -8.26 -7.69 0.26
C TYR A 105 -8.13 -6.53 -0.73
N GLY A 106 -7.09 -6.57 -1.54
CA GLY A 106 -6.83 -5.58 -2.58
C GLY A 106 -7.19 -6.10 -3.98
N ILE A 107 -7.65 -5.20 -4.84
CA ILE A 107 -7.87 -5.48 -6.27
C ILE A 107 -7.13 -4.44 -7.11
N LEU A 108 -6.43 -4.92 -8.13
CA LEU A 108 -5.86 -4.11 -9.20
C LEU A 108 -6.63 -4.41 -10.49
N SER A 109 -7.35 -3.42 -11.02
CA SER A 109 -8.09 -3.52 -12.27
C SER A 109 -7.40 -2.70 -13.35
N ILE A 110 -6.80 -3.36 -14.32
CA ILE A 110 -6.10 -2.72 -15.45
C ILE A 110 -7.04 -2.72 -16.65
N ASN A 111 -7.32 -1.54 -17.18
CA ASN A 111 -8.14 -1.43 -18.38
C ASN A 111 -7.28 -1.41 -19.66
N ARG A 112 -7.96 -1.50 -20.82
CA ARG A 112 -7.27 -1.52 -22.12
C ARG A 112 -6.52 -0.22 -22.47
N SER A 113 -6.87 0.90 -21.84
CA SER A 113 -6.18 2.18 -22.01
C SER A 113 -4.93 2.34 -21.12
N GLY A 114 -4.60 1.31 -20.31
CA GLY A 114 -3.47 1.35 -19.37
C GLY A 114 -3.79 2.00 -18.03
N SER A 115 -4.98 2.59 -17.84
CA SER A 115 -5.38 3.11 -16.53
C SER A 115 -5.62 1.97 -15.54
N VAL A 116 -5.13 2.13 -14.32
CA VAL A 116 -5.26 1.14 -13.25
C VAL A 116 -6.13 1.69 -12.12
N LEU A 117 -7.18 0.96 -11.77
CA LEU A 117 -7.95 1.19 -10.56
C LEU A 117 -7.41 0.28 -9.46
N ILE A 118 -6.95 0.87 -8.37
CA ILE A 118 -6.47 0.20 -7.18
C ILE A 118 -7.54 0.34 -6.12
N GLU A 119 -8.09 -0.78 -5.64
CA GLU A 119 -9.15 -0.80 -4.66
C GLU A 119 -8.77 -1.63 -3.44
N LEU A 120 -9.08 -1.09 -2.27
CA LEU A 120 -9.12 -1.82 -1.01
C LEU A 120 -10.57 -2.21 -0.73
N LYS A 121 -10.82 -3.48 -0.52
CA LYS A 121 -12.15 -4.03 -0.27
C LYS A 121 -12.26 -4.71 1.08
N SER A 122 -13.42 -4.55 1.70
CA SER A 122 -13.84 -5.35 2.85
C SER A 122 -14.21 -6.77 2.40
N LEU A 123 -14.31 -7.70 3.37
CA LEU A 123 -14.61 -9.11 3.08
C LEU A 123 -15.92 -9.30 2.31
N ASN A 124 -16.92 -8.43 2.53
CA ASN A 124 -18.20 -8.46 1.81
C ASN A 124 -18.18 -7.78 0.42
N GLY A 125 -16.99 -7.42 -0.09
CA GLY A 125 -16.81 -6.85 -1.41
C GLY A 125 -17.03 -5.33 -1.52
N LYS A 126 -17.37 -4.64 -0.42
CA LYS A 126 -17.53 -3.19 -0.44
C LYS A 126 -16.18 -2.51 -0.61
N THR A 127 -16.08 -1.54 -1.53
CA THR A 127 -14.89 -0.68 -1.66
C THR A 127 -14.79 0.24 -0.44
N VAL A 128 -13.70 0.11 0.28
CA VAL A 128 -13.36 0.91 1.47
C VAL A 128 -12.57 2.15 1.08
N ASN A 129 -11.62 1.97 0.17
CA ASN A 129 -10.78 3.04 -0.36
C ASN A 129 -10.34 2.69 -1.78
N SER A 130 -10.06 3.70 -2.60
CA SER A 130 -9.57 3.48 -3.96
C SER A 130 -8.72 4.64 -4.47
N VAL A 131 -7.78 4.32 -5.35
CA VAL A 131 -6.95 5.29 -6.08
C VAL A 131 -6.85 4.85 -7.54
N ARG A 132 -6.84 5.82 -8.44
CA ARG A 132 -6.60 5.61 -9.88
C ARG A 132 -5.20 6.08 -10.27
N LEU A 133 -4.54 5.27 -11.07
CA LEU A 133 -3.32 5.59 -11.78
C LEU A 133 -3.65 5.68 -13.28
N ASN A 134 -3.39 6.83 -13.88
CA ASN A 134 -3.64 7.11 -15.29
C ASN A 134 -2.31 7.15 -16.04
#